data_9cffe2f3116872f7832001f83c2f2688
#
_entry.id   9cffe2f3116872f7832001f83c2f2688
#
_cell.length_a   1.000
_cell.length_b   1.000
_cell.length_c   1.000
_cell.angle_alpha   90.00
_cell.angle_beta   90.00
_cell.angle_gamma   90.00
#
_symmetry.space_group_name_H-M   'P 1'
#
loop_
_entity.id
_entity.type
_entity.pdbx_description
1 polymer ?
#
loop_
_entity_poly.entity_id
_entity_poly.type
_entity_poly.pdbx_seq_one_letter_code
_entity_poly.pdbx_strand_id
1 'polypeptide(L)'
;MQVSGVLLVEQKFGTKMMRFIRLLLLVIGVLVLSPTAHASGFIRDAEIENLLADYSRPLFLAAGLNPNTVGIALINNKSLNAFVANGQNIYFHTGLILESEDPNMVIGVIAHEIGHIIGGHLSRKAGAINEAQRPALVATILGLGSLLAGAPDLGLALITGGQHVVQRKFLSFNRAQESSADVIALRLLEDTGQSPNGIIR
;
A
#
# COMPACT_ATOMS: atom_id res chain seq x y z
N MET A 1 0.57 3.30 69.55
CA MET A 1 1.53 3.09 68.44
C MET A 1 0.88 2.48 67.20
N GLN A 2 -0.34 2.92 66.78
CA GLN A 2 -1.14 2.29 65.72
C GLN A 2 -1.65 3.27 64.64
N VAL A 3 -1.33 4.55 64.70
CA VAL A 3 -1.87 5.58 63.79
C VAL A 3 -1.04 5.78 62.53
N SER A 4 0.26 5.43 62.55
CA SER A 4 1.16 5.64 61.39
C SER A 4 0.98 4.68 60.23
N GLY A 5 0.41 3.50 60.45
CA GLY A 5 0.20 2.48 59.42
C GLY A 5 -0.96 2.80 58.46
N VAL A 6 -2.05 3.40 58.97
CA VAL A 6 -3.24 3.72 58.18
C VAL A 6 -2.98 4.88 57.23
N LEU A 7 -2.25 5.89 57.66
CA LEU A 7 -1.87 7.05 56.82
C LEU A 7 -0.95 6.65 55.65
N LEU A 8 -0.07 5.68 55.82
CA LEU A 8 0.82 5.19 54.77
C LEU A 8 0.10 4.33 53.71
N VAL A 9 -0.98 3.64 54.12
CA VAL A 9 -1.79 2.84 53.20
C VAL A 9 -2.67 3.75 52.33
N GLU A 10 -3.30 4.77 52.92
CA GLU A 10 -4.10 5.76 52.16
C GLU A 10 -3.24 6.55 51.18
N GLN A 11 -2.02 6.95 51.55
CA GLN A 11 -1.12 7.68 50.67
C GLN A 11 -0.64 6.83 49.47
N LYS A 12 -0.40 5.53 49.67
CA LYS A 12 -0.07 4.60 48.60
C LYS A 12 -1.25 4.30 47.66
N PHE A 13 -2.46 4.27 48.17
CA PHE A 13 -3.67 4.05 47.39
C PHE A 13 -3.98 5.26 46.51
N GLY A 14 -3.87 6.47 47.05
CA GLY A 14 -4.08 7.73 46.34
C GLY A 14 -3.08 7.92 45.20
N THR A 15 -1.79 7.58 45.40
CA THR A 15 -0.76 7.69 44.34
C THR A 15 -0.96 6.69 43.23
N LYS A 16 -1.38 5.46 43.47
CA LYS A 16 -1.69 4.47 42.45
C LYS A 16 -2.92 4.87 41.64
N MET A 17 -3.99 5.35 42.32
CA MET A 17 -5.19 5.82 41.68
C MET A 17 -4.91 7.05 40.79
N MET A 18 -4.08 7.98 41.24
CA MET A 18 -3.69 9.17 40.47
C MET A 18 -2.85 8.80 39.21
N ARG A 19 -1.98 7.80 39.31
CA ARG A 19 -1.23 7.26 38.17
C ARG A 19 -2.14 6.59 37.16
N PHE A 20 -3.13 5.83 37.61
CA PHE A 20 -4.13 5.19 36.76
C PHE A 20 -4.98 6.23 36.02
N ILE A 21 -5.45 7.26 36.72
CA ILE A 21 -6.24 8.36 36.13
C ILE A 21 -5.39 9.12 35.09
N ARG A 22 -4.11 9.41 35.37
CA ARG A 22 -3.22 10.06 34.41
C ARG A 22 -2.99 9.20 33.15
N LEU A 23 -2.81 7.89 33.33
CA LEU A 23 -2.66 6.95 32.21
C LEU A 23 -3.92 6.88 31.37
N LEU A 24 -5.09 6.83 32.02
CA LEU A 24 -6.40 6.83 31.37
C LEU A 24 -6.63 8.12 30.56
N LEU A 25 -6.32 9.28 31.13
CA LEU A 25 -6.41 10.58 30.45
C LEU A 25 -5.45 10.67 29.27
N LEU A 26 -4.25 10.09 29.35
CA LEU A 26 -3.28 10.04 28.29
C LEU A 26 -3.76 9.16 27.14
N VAL A 27 -4.35 8.00 27.44
CA VAL A 27 -4.95 7.09 26.44
C VAL A 27 -6.16 7.75 25.77
N ILE A 28 -7.02 8.41 26.53
CA ILE A 28 -8.18 9.15 25.99
C ILE A 28 -7.69 10.32 25.11
N GLY A 29 -6.64 11.04 25.53
CA GLY A 29 -6.03 12.12 24.75
C GLY A 29 -5.48 11.65 23.41
N VAL A 30 -4.84 10.49 23.37
CA VAL A 30 -4.34 9.87 22.14
C VAL A 30 -5.48 9.43 21.22
N LEU A 31 -6.58 8.89 21.78
CA LEU A 31 -7.76 8.49 21.01
C LEU A 31 -8.53 9.68 20.41
N VAL A 32 -8.59 10.81 21.11
CA VAL A 32 -9.28 12.03 20.64
C VAL A 32 -8.47 12.79 19.60
N LEU A 33 -7.13 12.68 19.65
CA LEU A 33 -6.21 13.29 18.68
C LEU A 33 -5.99 12.45 17.41
N SER A 34 -6.69 11.30 17.28
CA SER A 34 -6.60 10.49 16.05
C SER A 34 -7.11 11.32 14.87
N PRO A 35 -6.30 11.54 13.82
CA PRO A 35 -6.74 12.26 12.64
C PRO A 35 -7.96 11.54 12.05
N THR A 36 -9.00 12.29 11.75
CA THR A 36 -10.17 11.77 11.03
C THR A 36 -9.70 11.26 9.67
N ALA A 37 -9.68 9.95 9.49
CA ALA A 37 -9.41 9.35 8.20
C ALA A 37 -10.52 9.84 7.25
N HIS A 38 -10.18 10.68 6.29
CA HIS A 38 -11.08 11.04 5.21
C HIS A 38 -11.27 9.77 4.38
N ALA A 39 -12.43 9.16 4.47
CA ALA A 39 -12.79 8.06 3.61
C ALA A 39 -12.81 8.59 2.17
N SER A 40 -11.87 8.15 1.34
CA SER A 40 -11.92 8.36 -0.10
C SER A 40 -13.15 7.60 -0.61
N GLY A 41 -14.24 8.33 -0.87
CA GLY A 41 -15.48 7.75 -1.39
C GLY A 41 -15.36 7.46 -2.88
N PHE A 42 -16.10 6.43 -3.36
CA PHE A 42 -16.30 6.24 -4.79
C PHE A 42 -17.16 7.37 -5.35
N ILE A 43 -16.74 7.90 -6.50
CA ILE A 43 -17.57 8.81 -7.29
C ILE A 43 -18.22 7.99 -8.40
N ARG A 44 -19.51 8.25 -8.63
CA ARG A 44 -20.25 7.77 -9.79
C ARG A 44 -20.45 8.92 -10.75
N ASP A 45 -19.67 8.95 -11.80
CA ASP A 45 -19.76 9.92 -12.89
C ASP A 45 -19.79 9.15 -14.22
N ALA A 46 -21.00 8.99 -14.76
CA ALA A 46 -21.22 8.18 -15.94
C ALA A 46 -20.50 8.74 -17.18
N GLU A 47 -20.29 10.05 -17.26
CA GLU A 47 -19.60 10.68 -18.39
C GLU A 47 -18.12 10.33 -18.37
N ILE A 48 -17.47 10.51 -17.22
CA ILE A 48 -16.05 10.19 -17.06
C ILE A 48 -15.83 8.66 -17.13
N GLU A 49 -16.70 7.85 -16.49
CA GLU A 49 -16.61 6.39 -16.54
C GLU A 49 -16.71 5.87 -17.99
N ASN A 50 -17.63 6.43 -18.80
CA ASN A 50 -17.77 6.08 -20.23
C ASN A 50 -16.55 6.52 -21.04
N LEU A 51 -16.04 7.72 -20.82
CA LEU A 51 -14.83 8.22 -21.49
C LEU A 51 -13.63 7.32 -21.21
N LEU A 52 -13.42 6.94 -19.95
CA LEU A 52 -12.36 6.01 -19.58
C LEU A 52 -12.55 4.62 -20.18
N ALA A 53 -13.80 4.14 -20.27
CA ALA A 53 -14.13 2.88 -20.92
C ALA A 53 -13.82 2.93 -22.43
N ASP A 54 -14.13 4.05 -23.10
CA ASP A 54 -13.83 4.23 -24.53
C ASP A 54 -12.31 4.25 -24.78
N TYR A 55 -11.52 4.94 -23.94
CA TYR A 55 -10.07 4.94 -24.02
C TYR A 55 -9.47 3.55 -23.75
N SER A 56 -10.07 2.79 -22.83
CA SER A 56 -9.57 1.48 -22.41
C SER A 56 -9.92 0.36 -23.38
N ARG A 57 -11.06 0.45 -24.06
CA ARG A 57 -11.61 -0.62 -24.91
C ARG A 57 -10.62 -1.19 -25.93
N PRO A 58 -9.94 -0.37 -26.77
CA PRO A 58 -8.96 -0.90 -27.72
C PRO A 58 -7.79 -1.61 -27.02
N LEU A 59 -7.33 -1.06 -25.89
CA LEU A 59 -6.24 -1.64 -25.09
C LEU A 59 -6.64 -2.98 -24.46
N PHE A 60 -7.88 -3.10 -23.93
CA PHE A 60 -8.38 -4.37 -23.41
C PHE A 60 -8.44 -5.44 -24.47
N LEU A 61 -8.92 -5.10 -25.68
CA LEU A 61 -9.00 -6.04 -26.80
C LEU A 61 -7.60 -6.49 -27.26
N ALA A 62 -6.65 -5.57 -27.40
CA ALA A 62 -5.27 -5.89 -27.74
C ALA A 62 -4.61 -6.77 -26.65
N ALA A 63 -4.97 -6.57 -25.39
CA ALA A 63 -4.52 -7.35 -24.25
C ALA A 63 -5.18 -8.74 -24.14
N GLY A 64 -6.16 -9.07 -24.99
CA GLY A 64 -6.93 -10.30 -24.88
C GLY A 64 -7.91 -10.31 -23.69
N LEU A 65 -8.20 -9.15 -23.11
CA LEU A 65 -9.15 -9.00 -22.01
C LEU A 65 -10.57 -8.74 -22.55
N ASN A 66 -11.57 -9.25 -21.85
CA ASN A 66 -12.96 -8.91 -22.17
C ASN A 66 -13.33 -7.55 -21.55
N PRO A 67 -13.60 -6.50 -22.35
CA PRO A 67 -13.92 -5.17 -21.82
C PRO A 67 -15.13 -5.13 -20.87
N ASN A 68 -16.02 -6.11 -20.95
CA ASN A 68 -17.20 -6.18 -20.09
C ASN A 68 -16.90 -6.78 -18.69
N THR A 69 -15.71 -7.35 -18.49
CA THR A 69 -15.32 -7.97 -17.22
C THR A 69 -14.31 -7.13 -16.46
N VAL A 70 -13.74 -6.11 -17.09
CA VAL A 70 -12.82 -5.16 -16.44
C VAL A 70 -13.63 -3.96 -15.95
N GLY A 71 -13.69 -3.81 -14.63
CA GLY A 71 -14.35 -2.65 -14.02
C GLY A 71 -13.46 -1.42 -14.02
N ILE A 72 -14.06 -0.26 -14.24
CA ILE A 72 -13.43 1.05 -14.06
C ILE A 72 -14.20 1.81 -13.00
N ALA A 73 -13.51 2.41 -12.04
CA ALA A 73 -14.13 3.17 -10.97
C ALA A 73 -13.30 4.40 -10.59
N LEU A 74 -13.98 5.46 -10.16
CA LEU A 74 -13.38 6.70 -9.70
C LEU A 74 -13.37 6.77 -8.18
N ILE A 75 -12.23 7.22 -7.64
CA ILE A 75 -12.06 7.46 -6.21
C ILE A 75 -11.83 8.96 -6.01
N ASN A 76 -12.61 9.57 -5.11
CA ASN A 76 -12.42 10.96 -4.71
C ASN A 76 -11.12 11.12 -3.92
N ASN A 77 -10.02 11.31 -4.62
CA ASN A 77 -8.71 11.53 -4.06
C ASN A 77 -7.90 12.46 -4.97
N LYS A 78 -7.26 13.45 -4.39
CA LYS A 78 -6.48 14.47 -5.12
C LYS A 78 -5.09 13.98 -5.56
N SER A 79 -4.65 12.79 -5.15
CA SER A 79 -3.35 12.26 -5.59
C SER A 79 -3.38 11.82 -7.05
N LEU A 80 -2.25 11.96 -7.72
CA LEU A 80 -2.00 11.46 -9.07
C LEU A 80 -1.77 9.96 -9.01
N ASN A 81 -2.83 9.16 -9.11
CA ASN A 81 -2.72 7.70 -8.98
C ASN A 81 -3.81 6.96 -9.73
N ALA A 82 -3.47 5.77 -10.22
CA ALA A 82 -4.37 4.72 -10.61
C ALA A 82 -3.81 3.39 -10.10
N PHE A 83 -4.64 2.37 -9.97
CA PHE A 83 -4.18 1.05 -9.54
C PHE A 83 -5.19 -0.05 -9.87
N VAL A 84 -4.68 -1.27 -10.03
CA VAL A 84 -5.49 -2.48 -10.16
C VAL A 84 -5.76 -3.10 -8.80
N ALA A 85 -7.03 -3.44 -8.54
CA ALA A 85 -7.43 -4.19 -7.35
C ALA A 85 -8.66 -5.08 -7.62
N ASN A 86 -9.01 -5.92 -6.66
CA ASN A 86 -10.21 -6.78 -6.71
C ASN A 86 -10.36 -7.55 -8.03
N GLY A 87 -9.28 -8.22 -8.45
CA GLY A 87 -9.22 -8.96 -9.71
C GLY A 87 -8.68 -8.09 -10.85
N GLN A 88 -9.53 -7.66 -11.77
CA GLN A 88 -9.15 -6.89 -12.97
C GLN A 88 -9.75 -5.48 -12.98
N ASN A 89 -10.17 -4.93 -11.84
CA ASN A 89 -10.75 -3.59 -11.78
C ASN A 89 -9.63 -2.54 -11.69
N ILE A 90 -9.76 -1.48 -12.47
CA ILE A 90 -8.88 -0.32 -12.49
C ILE A 90 -9.55 0.83 -11.76
N TYR A 91 -8.86 1.38 -10.78
CA TYR A 91 -9.33 2.49 -9.95
C TYR A 91 -8.52 3.74 -10.27
N PHE A 92 -9.21 4.83 -10.63
CA PHE A 92 -8.59 6.12 -10.92
C PHE A 92 -8.89 7.10 -9.80
N HIS A 93 -7.86 7.78 -9.33
CA HIS A 93 -8.04 8.93 -8.47
C HIS A 93 -8.47 10.16 -9.31
N THR A 94 -9.40 10.94 -8.78
CA THR A 94 -9.85 12.17 -9.46
C THR A 94 -8.70 13.14 -9.72
N GLY A 95 -7.67 13.18 -8.87
CA GLY A 95 -6.48 13.99 -9.09
C GLY A 95 -5.79 13.69 -10.41
N LEU A 96 -5.66 12.40 -10.77
CA LEU A 96 -5.05 12.02 -12.05
C LEU A 96 -5.83 12.58 -13.25
N ILE A 97 -7.15 12.50 -13.21
CA ILE A 97 -7.99 13.01 -14.31
C ILE A 97 -7.92 14.54 -14.41
N LEU A 98 -7.95 15.23 -13.26
CA LEU A 98 -7.95 16.70 -13.21
C LEU A 98 -6.60 17.32 -13.60
N GLU A 99 -5.50 16.65 -13.29
CA GLU A 99 -4.14 17.13 -13.57
C GLU A 99 -3.60 16.63 -14.93
N SER A 100 -4.33 15.75 -15.63
CA SER A 100 -3.94 15.29 -16.97
C SER A 100 -4.16 16.40 -17.99
N GLU A 101 -3.08 16.89 -18.57
CA GLU A 101 -3.10 17.94 -19.59
C GLU A 101 -3.50 17.40 -20.98
N ASP A 102 -3.35 16.09 -21.20
CA ASP A 102 -3.49 15.40 -22.47
C ASP A 102 -4.18 14.03 -22.24
N PRO A 103 -5.18 13.67 -23.05
CA PRO A 103 -5.77 12.32 -23.00
C PRO A 103 -4.75 11.18 -23.09
N ASN A 104 -3.63 11.37 -23.80
CA ASN A 104 -2.57 10.35 -23.90
C ASN A 104 -1.95 10.01 -22.54
N MET A 105 -1.92 10.94 -21.57
CA MET A 105 -1.45 10.66 -20.21
C MET A 105 -2.35 9.62 -19.53
N VAL A 106 -3.68 9.79 -19.63
CA VAL A 106 -4.65 8.85 -19.06
C VAL A 106 -4.57 7.51 -19.77
N ILE A 107 -4.48 7.51 -21.11
CA ILE A 107 -4.36 6.31 -21.93
C ILE A 107 -3.07 5.55 -21.59
N GLY A 108 -1.96 6.26 -21.40
CA GLY A 108 -0.69 5.67 -20.98
C GLY A 108 -0.79 4.98 -19.62
N VAL A 109 -1.43 5.62 -18.65
CA VAL A 109 -1.71 5.03 -17.33
C VAL A 109 -2.61 3.80 -17.45
N ILE A 110 -3.68 3.85 -18.27
CA ILE A 110 -4.54 2.69 -18.54
C ILE A 110 -3.71 1.52 -19.08
N ALA A 111 -2.86 1.77 -20.07
CA ALA A 111 -2.01 0.74 -20.66
C ALA A 111 -1.06 0.12 -19.63
N HIS A 112 -0.50 0.93 -18.72
CA HIS A 112 0.34 0.48 -17.62
C HIS A 112 -0.42 -0.42 -16.63
N GLU A 113 -1.62 0.01 -16.21
CA GLU A 113 -2.47 -0.80 -15.32
C GLU A 113 -2.90 -2.12 -15.96
N ILE A 114 -3.19 -2.13 -17.27
CA ILE A 114 -3.42 -3.36 -18.03
C ILE A 114 -2.17 -4.23 -18.00
N GLY A 115 -0.98 -3.65 -18.10
CA GLY A 115 0.28 -4.35 -17.92
C GLY A 115 0.37 -5.10 -16.59
N HIS A 116 -0.10 -4.49 -15.50
CA HIS A 116 -0.21 -5.16 -14.20
C HIS A 116 -1.22 -6.30 -14.19
N ILE A 117 -2.34 -6.17 -14.89
CA ILE A 117 -3.37 -7.23 -15.00
C ILE A 117 -2.79 -8.44 -15.74
N ILE A 118 -2.28 -8.24 -16.96
CA ILE A 118 -1.75 -9.31 -17.80
C ILE A 118 -0.52 -9.95 -17.15
N GLY A 119 0.36 -9.11 -16.58
CA GLY A 119 1.52 -9.54 -15.83
C GLY A 119 1.17 -10.39 -14.60
N GLY A 120 -0.08 -10.42 -14.15
CA GLY A 120 -0.49 -11.11 -12.92
C GLY A 120 0.22 -10.56 -11.68
N HIS A 121 0.55 -9.26 -11.66
CA HIS A 121 1.37 -8.64 -10.63
C HIS A 121 0.68 -8.65 -9.27
N LEU A 122 -0.63 -8.45 -9.23
CA LEU A 122 -1.42 -8.45 -8.00
C LEU A 122 -1.40 -9.82 -7.29
N SER A 123 -1.61 -10.90 -8.05
CA SER A 123 -1.60 -12.26 -7.49
C SER A 123 -0.21 -12.70 -7.02
N ARG A 124 0.83 -12.31 -7.75
CA ARG A 124 2.22 -12.65 -7.39
C ARG A 124 2.75 -11.84 -6.21
N LYS A 125 2.21 -10.64 -5.97
CA LYS A 125 2.64 -9.77 -4.87
C LYS A 125 2.45 -10.44 -3.49
N ALA A 126 1.33 -11.12 -3.28
CA ALA A 126 1.07 -11.83 -2.03
C ALA A 126 2.07 -12.96 -1.78
N GLY A 127 2.39 -13.76 -2.80
CA GLY A 127 3.41 -14.80 -2.73
C GLY A 127 4.81 -14.25 -2.47
N ALA A 128 5.18 -13.18 -3.16
CA ALA A 128 6.48 -12.53 -3.01
C ALA A 128 6.70 -11.93 -1.61
N ILE A 129 5.65 -11.36 -0.99
CA ILE A 129 5.71 -10.87 0.39
C ILE A 129 5.98 -12.03 1.35
N ASN A 130 5.23 -13.13 1.25
CA ASN A 130 5.41 -14.29 2.11
C ASN A 130 6.81 -14.92 1.96
N GLU A 131 7.31 -15.01 0.73
CA GLU A 131 8.65 -15.54 0.47
C GLU A 131 9.75 -14.61 0.99
N ALA A 132 9.58 -13.30 0.83
CA ALA A 132 10.54 -12.30 1.32
C ALA A 132 10.62 -12.27 2.85
N GLN A 133 9.54 -12.58 3.57
CA GLN A 133 9.49 -12.56 5.03
C GLN A 133 10.20 -13.76 5.69
N ARG A 134 10.34 -14.90 5.00
CA ARG A 134 10.96 -16.10 5.58
C ARG A 134 12.38 -15.87 6.13
N PRO A 135 13.32 -15.22 5.40
CA PRO A 135 14.65 -14.95 5.93
C PRO A 135 14.63 -14.04 7.16
N ALA A 136 13.71 -13.05 7.22
CA ALA A 136 13.59 -12.16 8.36
C ALA A 136 13.08 -12.91 9.60
N LEU A 137 12.13 -13.84 9.43
CA LEU A 137 11.63 -14.67 10.52
C LEU A 137 12.77 -15.52 11.12
N VAL A 138 13.56 -16.19 10.27
CA VAL A 138 14.72 -16.96 10.71
C VAL A 138 15.73 -16.06 11.42
N ALA A 139 16.06 -14.91 10.84
CA ALA A 139 16.99 -13.95 11.44
C ALA A 139 16.49 -13.42 12.79
N THR A 140 15.19 -13.21 12.94
CA THR A 140 14.57 -12.78 14.20
C THR A 140 14.67 -13.88 15.27
N ILE A 141 14.39 -15.13 14.94
CA ILE A 141 14.50 -16.26 15.87
C ILE A 141 15.94 -16.43 16.34
N LEU A 142 16.89 -16.43 15.42
CA LEU A 142 18.32 -16.51 15.74
C LEU A 142 18.81 -15.30 16.54
N GLY A 143 18.32 -14.11 16.21
CA GLY A 143 18.63 -12.88 16.92
C GLY A 143 18.13 -12.90 18.37
N LEU A 144 16.90 -13.34 18.60
CA LEU A 144 16.36 -13.51 19.96
C LEU A 144 17.15 -14.58 20.74
N GLY A 145 17.49 -15.70 20.11
CA GLY A 145 18.35 -16.71 20.70
C GLY A 145 19.73 -16.16 21.13
N SER A 146 20.34 -15.32 20.30
CA SER A 146 21.61 -14.65 20.60
C SER A 146 21.50 -13.67 21.76
N LEU A 147 20.39 -12.92 21.86
CA LEU A 147 20.11 -12.04 23.02
C LEU A 147 20.03 -12.83 24.32
N LEU A 148 19.32 -13.95 24.32
CA LEU A 148 19.18 -14.83 25.48
C LEU A 148 20.52 -15.53 25.86
N ALA A 149 21.38 -15.77 24.89
CA ALA A 149 22.72 -16.33 25.07
C ALA A 149 23.77 -15.31 25.54
N GLY A 150 23.39 -14.06 25.79
CA GLY A 150 24.28 -13.01 26.25
C GLY A 150 25.10 -12.30 25.16
N ALA A 151 24.70 -12.40 23.90
CA ALA A 151 25.32 -11.73 22.75
C ALA A 151 24.35 -10.69 22.13
N PRO A 152 24.08 -9.56 22.82
CA PRO A 152 23.06 -8.59 22.39
C PRO A 152 23.39 -7.93 21.05
N ASP A 153 24.64 -7.58 20.79
CA ASP A 153 25.07 -6.94 19.55
C ASP A 153 24.83 -7.84 18.33
N LEU A 154 25.15 -9.14 18.46
CA LEU A 154 24.88 -10.13 17.43
C LEU A 154 23.37 -10.32 17.23
N GLY A 155 22.60 -10.39 18.30
CA GLY A 155 21.14 -10.52 18.23
C GLY A 155 20.49 -9.37 17.49
N LEU A 156 20.87 -8.13 17.80
CA LEU A 156 20.36 -6.94 17.14
C LEU A 156 20.79 -6.86 15.66
N ALA A 157 22.06 -7.21 15.38
CA ALA A 157 22.58 -7.24 14.01
C ALA A 157 21.82 -8.25 13.12
N LEU A 158 21.47 -9.42 13.65
CA LEU A 158 20.69 -10.43 12.93
C LEU A 158 19.28 -9.93 12.63
N ILE A 159 18.58 -9.36 13.62
CA ILE A 159 17.21 -8.87 13.45
C ILE A 159 17.18 -7.74 12.42
N THR A 160 18.03 -6.74 12.54
CA THR A 160 18.09 -5.60 11.61
C THR A 160 18.53 -6.02 10.21
N GLY A 161 19.55 -6.89 10.13
CA GLY A 161 20.02 -7.44 8.85
C GLY A 161 18.95 -8.22 8.10
N GLY A 162 18.15 -9.03 8.81
CA GLY A 162 17.02 -9.75 8.25
C GLY A 162 15.97 -8.82 7.63
N GLN A 163 15.63 -7.72 8.30
CA GLN A 163 14.69 -6.72 7.77
C GLN A 163 15.23 -6.02 6.51
N HIS A 164 16.51 -5.69 6.47
CA HIS A 164 17.14 -5.10 5.28
C HIS A 164 17.09 -6.04 4.07
N VAL A 165 17.25 -7.34 4.27
CA VAL A 165 17.13 -8.33 3.19
C VAL A 165 15.71 -8.36 2.63
N VAL A 166 14.68 -8.36 3.50
CA VAL A 166 13.27 -8.29 3.07
C VAL A 166 13.01 -7.06 2.24
N GLN A 167 13.42 -5.90 2.74
CA GLN A 167 13.20 -4.62 2.04
C GLN A 167 13.86 -4.61 0.65
N ARG A 168 15.11 -5.07 0.54
CA ARG A 168 15.81 -5.15 -0.77
C ARG A 168 15.11 -6.09 -1.73
N LYS A 169 14.70 -7.27 -1.29
CA LYS A 169 13.96 -8.23 -2.12
C LYS A 169 12.64 -7.66 -2.60
N PHE A 170 11.89 -7.01 -1.72
CA PHE A 170 10.62 -6.39 -2.06
C PHE A 170 10.77 -5.24 -3.07
N LEU A 171 11.75 -4.35 -2.86
CA LEU A 171 12.03 -3.25 -3.80
C LEU A 171 12.51 -3.76 -5.16
N SER A 172 13.32 -4.82 -5.19
CA SER A 172 13.77 -5.44 -6.44
C SER A 172 12.60 -6.08 -7.19
N PHE A 173 11.72 -6.78 -6.48
CA PHE A 173 10.51 -7.37 -7.03
C PHE A 173 9.57 -6.32 -7.62
N ASN A 174 9.30 -5.24 -6.87
CA ASN A 174 8.48 -4.13 -7.37
C ASN A 174 9.05 -3.53 -8.65
N ARG A 175 10.35 -3.18 -8.68
CA ARG A 175 10.98 -2.63 -9.90
C ARG A 175 10.86 -3.53 -11.10
N ALA A 176 11.01 -4.84 -10.93
CA ALA A 176 10.85 -5.80 -12.01
C ALA A 176 9.41 -5.83 -12.55
N GLN A 177 8.42 -5.71 -11.65
CA GLN A 177 7.02 -5.65 -12.04
C GLN A 177 6.67 -4.35 -12.76
N GLU A 178 7.13 -3.19 -12.25
CA GLU A 178 6.95 -1.90 -12.92
C GLU A 178 7.55 -1.92 -14.33
N SER A 179 8.81 -2.33 -14.45
CA SER A 179 9.46 -2.45 -15.77
C SER A 179 8.74 -3.41 -16.72
N SER A 180 8.17 -4.50 -16.19
CA SER A 180 7.36 -5.42 -16.98
C SER A 180 6.05 -4.79 -17.43
N ALA A 181 5.37 -4.03 -16.53
CA ALA A 181 4.14 -3.31 -16.85
C ALA A 181 4.38 -2.25 -17.92
N ASP A 182 5.48 -1.48 -17.82
CA ASP A 182 5.89 -0.48 -18.82
C ASP A 182 6.11 -1.09 -20.20
N VAL A 183 6.84 -2.21 -20.28
CA VAL A 183 7.09 -2.90 -21.56
C VAL A 183 5.79 -3.40 -22.20
N ILE A 184 4.88 -3.95 -21.38
CA ILE A 184 3.57 -4.40 -21.87
C ILE A 184 2.75 -3.20 -22.33
N ALA A 185 2.74 -2.12 -21.57
CA ALA A 185 2.00 -0.90 -21.89
C ALA A 185 2.45 -0.29 -23.22
N LEU A 186 3.76 -0.18 -23.45
CA LEU A 186 4.31 0.33 -24.70
C LEU A 186 3.87 -0.53 -25.91
N ARG A 187 3.88 -1.85 -25.78
CA ARG A 187 3.38 -2.74 -26.83
C ARG A 187 1.90 -2.56 -27.11
N LEU A 188 1.07 -2.45 -26.05
CA LEU A 188 -0.37 -2.24 -26.20
C LEU A 188 -0.68 -0.92 -26.91
N LEU A 189 0.05 0.15 -26.59
CA LEU A 189 -0.08 1.44 -27.25
C LEU A 189 0.33 1.36 -28.73
N GLU A 190 1.43 0.68 -29.04
CA GLU A 190 1.87 0.44 -30.41
C GLU A 190 0.87 -0.38 -31.20
N ASP A 191 0.39 -1.51 -30.67
CA ASP A 191 -0.59 -2.41 -31.30
C ASP A 191 -1.93 -1.73 -31.57
N THR A 192 -2.30 -0.73 -30.76
CA THR A 192 -3.55 0.03 -30.89
C THR A 192 -3.38 1.36 -31.63
N GLY A 193 -2.16 1.70 -32.09
CA GLY A 193 -1.86 2.95 -32.76
C GLY A 193 -2.01 4.20 -31.85
N GLN A 194 -1.94 4.02 -30.55
CA GLN A 194 -2.01 5.11 -29.56
C GLN A 194 -0.61 5.64 -29.23
N SER A 195 -0.54 6.91 -28.78
CA SER A 195 0.75 7.55 -28.53
C SER A 195 1.42 7.03 -27.25
N PRO A 196 2.71 6.63 -27.28
CA PRO A 196 3.45 6.25 -26.09
C PRO A 196 3.87 7.45 -25.23
N ASN A 197 3.67 8.70 -25.70
CA ASN A 197 4.12 9.91 -25.01
C ASN A 197 3.49 10.08 -23.61
N GLY A 198 2.36 9.43 -23.34
CA GLY A 198 1.70 9.46 -22.03
C GLY A 198 2.42 8.69 -20.92
N ILE A 199 3.27 7.70 -21.27
CA ILE A 199 4.04 6.92 -20.28
C ILE A 199 5.38 7.59 -19.93
N ILE A 200 5.91 8.43 -20.82
CA ILE A 200 7.30 8.95 -20.75
C ILE A 200 7.41 10.25 -19.91
N ARG A 201 6.30 10.76 -19.35
CA ARG A 201 6.31 12.03 -18.59
C ARG A 201 6.37 11.87 -17.09
#